data_ea138cf1c02a3ac9a477bee46b9adebc
#
_entry.id   ea138cf1c02a3ac9a477bee46b9adebc
#
_cell.length_a   1.000
_cell.length_b   1.000
_cell.length_c   1.000
_cell.angle_alpha   90.00
_cell.angle_beta   90.00
_cell.angle_gamma   90.00
#
_symmetry.space_group_name_H-M   'P 1'
#
loop_
_entity.id
_entity.type
_entity.pdbx_description
1 polymer ?
#
loop_
_entity_poly.entity_id
_entity_poly.type
_entity_poly.pdbx_seq_one_letter_code
_entity_poly.pdbx_strand_id
1 'polypeptide(L)'
;YDTTINRWNPCKATHRINASNPCSEYMFVDDSACNLASLNLMKFAKEDGAFDVEKFRHAVDVVFAAQEMLVDEASYPTPAIERNSHDFRPIGLGYANLGALLMYNGLPYDGDDGRAYAAAVTSLMHGQAFLTSSRIASEIGTFRMYEPNRDAFLGVIGMHREAAAQVPRTGVPKELYEAQLGVWDLTLESGRQHGYRNAQATVLAPTGTIGFLMDCDTTGVEPDLALVKYKKLVGGGTIKIVNNTVPHALARLGYT
;
A
#
# COMPACT_ATOMS: atom_id res chain seq x y z
N TYR A 1 -12.75 17.38 3.20
CA TYR A 1 -12.45 16.12 2.54
C TYR A 1 -11.61 16.36 1.28
N ASP A 2 -12.13 17.00 0.25
CA ASP A 2 -11.42 17.25 -1.02
C ASP A 2 -10.23 18.22 -0.89
N THR A 3 -10.27 19.16 0.02
CA THR A 3 -9.15 20.05 0.32
C THR A 3 -7.92 19.28 0.78
N THR A 4 -8.10 18.32 1.70
CA THR A 4 -7.00 17.48 2.18
C THR A 4 -6.45 16.61 1.07
N ILE A 5 -7.31 15.95 0.27
CA ILE A 5 -6.88 15.10 -0.83
C ILE A 5 -6.07 15.89 -1.86
N ASN A 6 -6.54 17.07 -2.25
CA ASN A 6 -5.84 17.90 -3.23
C ASN A 6 -4.55 18.54 -2.68
N ARG A 7 -4.40 18.69 -1.36
CA ARG A 7 -3.11 19.02 -0.76
C ARG A 7 -2.05 17.94 -1.05
N TRP A 8 -2.45 16.66 -1.02
CA TRP A 8 -1.60 15.50 -1.27
C TRP A 8 -1.60 15.04 -2.75
N ASN A 9 -2.28 15.75 -3.63
CA ASN A 9 -2.32 15.42 -5.05
C ASN A 9 -0.97 15.74 -5.72
N PRO A 10 -0.21 14.75 -6.20
CA PRO A 10 1.07 14.99 -6.86
C PRO A 10 0.93 15.63 -8.24
N CYS A 11 -0.26 15.53 -8.85
CA CYS A 11 -0.56 16.10 -10.18
C CYS A 11 -1.39 17.38 -10.12
N LYS A 12 -1.38 18.09 -8.97
CA LYS A 12 -2.20 19.30 -8.74
C LYS A 12 -1.88 20.49 -9.63
N ALA A 13 -0.73 20.49 -10.30
CA ALA A 13 -0.41 21.56 -11.26
C ALA A 13 -1.24 21.46 -12.55
N THR A 14 -1.73 20.27 -12.90
CA THR A 14 -2.49 20.03 -14.13
C THR A 14 -3.91 19.52 -13.88
N HIS A 15 -4.14 18.77 -12.82
CA HIS A 15 -5.40 18.10 -12.55
C HIS A 15 -5.82 18.20 -11.09
N ARG A 16 -7.12 18.32 -10.87
CA ARG A 16 -7.77 18.24 -9.56
C ARG A 16 -8.33 16.82 -9.36
N ILE A 17 -8.28 16.35 -8.14
CA ILE A 17 -8.99 15.13 -7.72
C ILE A 17 -10.40 15.56 -7.29
N ASN A 18 -11.42 15.07 -7.99
CA ASN A 18 -12.83 15.44 -7.77
C ASN A 18 -13.59 14.37 -6.98
N ALA A 19 -13.22 13.10 -7.10
CA ALA A 19 -13.91 11.98 -6.51
C ALA A 19 -12.95 10.85 -6.14
N SER A 20 -13.48 9.81 -5.50
CA SER A 20 -12.82 8.53 -5.26
C SER A 20 -13.58 7.40 -5.95
N ASN A 21 -12.99 6.21 -6.01
CA ASN A 21 -13.72 4.98 -6.27
C ASN A 21 -14.71 4.66 -5.11
N PRO A 22 -15.62 3.69 -5.25
CA PRO A 22 -16.67 3.40 -4.25
C PRO A 22 -16.14 3.12 -2.84
N CYS A 23 -15.02 2.40 -2.71
CA CYS A 23 -14.43 2.07 -1.41
C CYS A 23 -13.46 3.14 -0.88
N SER A 24 -13.26 4.24 -1.61
CA SER A 24 -12.45 5.41 -1.24
C SER A 24 -10.95 5.16 -1.08
N GLU A 25 -10.42 4.03 -1.53
CA GLU A 25 -8.98 3.77 -1.50
C GLU A 25 -8.22 4.41 -2.66
N TYR A 26 -8.88 4.67 -3.80
CA TYR A 26 -8.28 5.29 -4.97
C TYR A 26 -8.81 6.70 -5.18
N MET A 27 -7.98 7.68 -4.90
CA MET A 27 -8.27 9.11 -5.06
C MET A 27 -7.25 9.69 -6.03
N PHE A 28 -7.66 9.79 -7.29
CA PHE A 28 -6.79 10.26 -8.35
C PHE A 28 -7.58 11.04 -9.40
N VAL A 29 -6.95 11.39 -10.52
CA VAL A 29 -7.58 12.19 -11.59
C VAL A 29 -8.75 11.45 -12.23
N ASP A 30 -9.72 12.21 -12.70
CA ASP A 30 -10.89 11.68 -13.41
C ASP A 30 -10.47 10.89 -14.64
N ASP A 31 -11.35 10.01 -15.11
CA ASP A 31 -11.12 9.17 -16.27
C ASP A 31 -9.78 8.43 -16.23
N SER A 32 -9.47 7.80 -15.10
CA SER A 32 -8.31 6.93 -14.94
C SER A 32 -8.71 5.56 -14.41
N ALA A 33 -7.87 4.57 -14.63
CA ALA A 33 -8.03 3.23 -14.10
C ALA A 33 -6.85 2.86 -13.20
N CYS A 34 -7.11 2.00 -12.22
CA CYS A 34 -6.12 1.52 -11.28
C CYS A 34 -6.07 -0.01 -11.34
N ASN A 35 -4.94 -0.58 -11.72
CA ASN A 35 -4.74 -2.01 -11.55
C ASN A 35 -4.31 -2.29 -10.10
N LEU A 36 -4.95 -3.28 -9.47
CA LEU A 36 -4.82 -3.56 -8.05
C LEU A 36 -4.02 -4.83 -7.79
N ALA A 37 -3.13 -4.76 -6.81
CA ALA A 37 -2.50 -5.93 -6.19
C ALA A 37 -2.38 -5.71 -4.68
N SER A 38 -2.40 -6.80 -3.89
CA SER A 38 -2.25 -6.72 -2.45
C SER A 38 -1.31 -7.80 -1.94
N LEU A 39 -0.39 -7.43 -1.05
CA LEU A 39 0.54 -8.34 -0.40
C LEU A 39 -0.06 -8.86 0.91
N ASN A 40 -0.01 -10.16 1.15
CA ASN A 40 -0.41 -10.74 2.44
C ASN A 40 0.70 -10.52 3.47
N LEU A 41 0.51 -9.60 4.43
CA LEU A 41 1.50 -9.20 5.41
C LEU A 41 1.99 -10.35 6.30
N MET A 42 1.17 -11.37 6.56
CA MET A 42 1.58 -12.54 7.34
C MET A 42 2.70 -13.36 6.67
N LYS A 43 2.90 -13.21 5.36
CA LYS A 43 4.02 -13.88 4.66
C LYS A 43 5.39 -13.25 4.92
N PHE A 44 5.40 -12.12 5.63
CA PHE A 44 6.60 -11.38 6.06
C PHE A 44 6.78 -11.38 7.58
N ALA A 45 5.89 -12.01 8.34
CA ALA A 45 6.08 -12.26 9.77
C ALA A 45 7.07 -13.41 9.97
N LYS A 46 8.09 -13.20 10.81
CA LYS A 46 9.01 -14.24 11.27
C LYS A 46 8.47 -14.92 12.55
N GLU A 47 8.94 -16.12 12.84
CA GLU A 47 8.50 -16.88 14.04
C GLU A 47 8.79 -16.14 15.35
N ASP A 48 9.87 -15.39 15.41
CA ASP A 48 10.24 -14.54 16.55
C ASP A 48 9.39 -13.26 16.68
N GLY A 49 8.51 -12.99 15.71
CA GLY A 49 7.66 -11.81 15.63
C GLY A 49 8.32 -10.62 14.90
N ALA A 50 9.55 -10.77 14.42
CA ALA A 50 10.17 -9.75 13.57
C ALA A 50 9.47 -9.67 12.20
N PHE A 51 9.56 -8.50 11.58
CA PHE A 51 9.08 -8.30 10.21
C PHE A 51 10.24 -8.45 9.22
N ASP A 52 10.06 -9.25 8.19
CA ASP A 52 11.06 -9.47 7.15
C ASP A 52 11.08 -8.31 6.15
N VAL A 53 11.82 -7.28 6.50
CA VAL A 53 11.92 -6.02 5.76
C VAL A 53 12.45 -6.25 4.34
N GLU A 54 13.51 -7.03 4.18
CA GLU A 54 14.13 -7.23 2.87
C GLU A 54 13.23 -8.04 1.92
N LYS A 55 12.61 -9.10 2.44
CA LYS A 55 11.64 -9.88 1.66
C LYS A 55 10.43 -9.03 1.26
N PHE A 56 9.96 -8.16 2.16
CA PHE A 56 8.84 -7.26 1.88
C PHE A 56 9.19 -6.24 0.81
N ARG A 57 10.34 -5.58 0.91
CA ARG A 57 10.82 -4.64 -0.11
C ARG A 57 10.95 -5.30 -1.47
N HIS A 58 11.56 -6.49 -1.52
CA HIS A 58 11.67 -7.25 -2.76
C HIS A 58 10.31 -7.61 -3.36
N ALA A 59 9.34 -8.03 -2.55
CA ALA A 59 7.99 -8.29 -3.01
C ALA A 59 7.31 -7.03 -3.57
N VAL A 60 7.50 -5.87 -2.92
CA VAL A 60 7.02 -4.59 -3.45
C VAL A 60 7.64 -4.30 -4.82
N ASP A 61 8.96 -4.43 -4.96
CA ASP A 61 9.66 -4.17 -6.23
C ASP A 61 9.12 -5.04 -7.37
N VAL A 62 8.98 -6.35 -7.14
CA VAL A 62 8.54 -7.31 -8.17
C VAL A 62 7.08 -7.08 -8.56
N VAL A 63 6.19 -6.95 -7.58
CA VAL A 63 4.76 -6.79 -7.86
C VAL A 63 4.48 -5.42 -8.48
N PHE A 64 5.16 -4.37 -8.03
CA PHE A 64 5.05 -3.04 -8.62
C PHE A 64 5.50 -3.02 -10.08
N ALA A 65 6.64 -3.64 -10.41
CA ALA A 65 7.11 -3.76 -11.79
C ALA A 65 6.12 -4.55 -12.66
N ALA A 66 5.54 -5.63 -12.15
CA ALA A 66 4.50 -6.38 -12.87
C ALA A 66 3.25 -5.52 -13.13
N GLN A 67 2.81 -4.74 -12.16
CA GLN A 67 1.68 -3.82 -12.33
C GLN A 67 1.99 -2.69 -13.34
N GLU A 68 3.24 -2.20 -13.38
CA GLU A 68 3.67 -1.21 -14.37
C GLU A 68 3.56 -1.74 -15.79
N MET A 69 3.97 -3.00 -16.02
CA MET A 69 3.81 -3.66 -17.32
C MET A 69 2.34 -3.79 -17.71
N LEU A 70 1.46 -4.10 -16.77
CA LEU A 70 0.02 -4.23 -17.01
C LEU A 70 -0.64 -2.92 -17.47
N VAL A 71 -0.07 -1.76 -17.18
CA VAL A 71 -0.62 -0.48 -17.70
C VAL A 71 -0.62 -0.44 -19.21
N ASP A 72 0.41 -0.97 -19.86
CA ASP A 72 0.52 -0.98 -21.32
C ASP A 72 -0.25 -2.16 -21.96
N GLU A 73 -0.37 -3.28 -21.27
CA GLU A 73 -1.02 -4.50 -21.78
C GLU A 73 -2.54 -4.55 -21.52
N ALA A 74 -3.05 -3.65 -20.70
CA ALA A 74 -4.48 -3.63 -20.34
C ALA A 74 -5.34 -3.02 -21.44
N SER A 75 -6.60 -3.48 -21.51
CA SER A 75 -7.66 -2.83 -22.29
C SER A 75 -8.52 -1.94 -21.40
N TYR A 76 -8.86 -0.78 -21.87
CA TYR A 76 -9.62 0.21 -21.11
C TYR A 76 -11.03 0.42 -21.67
N PRO A 77 -12.03 0.69 -20.79
CA PRO A 77 -13.44 0.73 -21.20
C PRO A 77 -13.81 1.95 -22.05
N THR A 78 -13.04 3.03 -21.98
CA THR A 78 -13.28 4.23 -22.81
C THR A 78 -11.94 4.85 -23.26
N PRO A 79 -11.93 5.59 -24.41
CA PRO A 79 -10.71 6.27 -24.86
C PRO A 79 -10.18 7.33 -23.90
N ALA A 80 -11.03 7.93 -23.05
CA ALA A 80 -10.60 8.89 -22.05
C ALA A 80 -9.82 8.21 -20.93
N ILE A 81 -10.32 7.07 -20.42
CA ILE A 81 -9.65 6.25 -19.39
C ILE A 81 -8.34 5.68 -19.93
N GLU A 82 -8.33 5.17 -21.15
CA GLU A 82 -7.11 4.68 -21.81
C GLU A 82 -6.03 5.75 -21.86
N ARG A 83 -6.36 6.93 -22.38
CA ARG A 83 -5.43 8.07 -22.47
C ARG A 83 -4.86 8.46 -21.12
N ASN A 84 -5.73 8.69 -20.11
CA ASN A 84 -5.25 9.11 -18.78
C ASN A 84 -4.48 8.00 -18.06
N SER A 85 -4.85 6.74 -18.28
CA SER A 85 -4.11 5.61 -17.73
C SER A 85 -2.69 5.53 -18.30
N HIS A 86 -2.50 5.78 -19.59
CA HIS A 86 -1.17 5.85 -20.20
C HIS A 86 -0.42 7.15 -19.86
N ASP A 87 -1.11 8.29 -19.79
CA ASP A 87 -0.48 9.58 -19.51
C ASP A 87 0.02 9.71 -18.07
N PHE A 88 -0.67 9.08 -17.09
CA PHE A 88 -0.35 9.15 -15.67
C PHE A 88 0.18 7.84 -15.08
N ARG A 89 -0.07 6.70 -15.69
CA ARG A 89 0.37 5.36 -15.27
C ARG A 89 0.06 5.04 -13.80
N PRO A 90 -1.21 5.16 -13.35
CA PRO A 90 -1.56 4.94 -11.96
C PRO A 90 -1.55 3.45 -11.60
N ILE A 91 -0.99 3.14 -10.44
CA ILE A 91 -0.88 1.79 -9.87
C ILE A 91 -1.48 1.78 -8.47
N GLY A 92 -2.13 0.69 -8.11
CA GLY A 92 -2.72 0.47 -6.80
C GLY A 92 -2.13 -0.74 -6.09
N LEU A 93 -0.87 -0.66 -5.63
CA LEU A 93 -0.28 -1.68 -4.77
C LEU A 93 -0.72 -1.46 -3.32
N GLY A 94 -1.24 -2.50 -2.68
CA GLY A 94 -1.65 -2.48 -1.29
C GLY A 94 -1.22 -3.73 -0.53
N TYR A 95 -1.84 -3.91 0.62
CA TYR A 95 -1.65 -5.11 1.43
C TYR A 95 -2.96 -5.56 2.10
N ALA A 96 -2.97 -6.78 2.59
CA ALA A 96 -4.02 -7.36 3.41
C ALA A 96 -3.44 -8.00 4.66
N ASN A 97 -4.31 -8.37 5.60
CA ASN A 97 -3.94 -9.13 6.78
C ASN A 97 -3.18 -8.31 7.86
N LEU A 98 -3.37 -6.98 7.88
CA LEU A 98 -2.78 -6.12 8.93
C LEU A 98 -3.28 -6.51 10.32
N GLY A 99 -4.59 -6.67 10.47
CA GLY A 99 -5.19 -7.05 11.77
C GLY A 99 -4.63 -8.37 12.30
N ALA A 100 -4.43 -9.36 11.43
CA ALA A 100 -3.81 -10.62 11.76
C ALA A 100 -2.34 -10.46 12.18
N LEU A 101 -1.57 -9.63 11.47
CA LEU A 101 -0.17 -9.36 11.80
C LEU A 101 -0.03 -8.69 13.18
N LEU A 102 -0.88 -7.71 13.48
CA LEU A 102 -0.89 -7.07 14.79
C LEU A 102 -1.25 -8.07 15.90
N MET A 103 -2.29 -8.88 15.68
CA MET A 103 -2.70 -9.93 16.61
C MET A 103 -1.60 -10.97 16.83
N TYR A 104 -0.94 -11.43 15.77
CA TYR A 104 0.20 -12.36 15.84
C TYR A 104 1.33 -11.83 16.73
N ASN A 105 1.56 -10.52 16.70
CA ASN A 105 2.55 -9.82 17.52
C ASN A 105 2.06 -9.43 18.93
N GLY A 106 0.81 -9.73 19.28
CA GLY A 106 0.21 -9.36 20.58
C GLY A 106 -0.05 -7.86 20.70
N LEU A 107 -0.17 -7.14 19.58
CA LEU A 107 -0.42 -5.70 19.54
C LEU A 107 -1.94 -5.45 19.41
N PRO A 108 -2.54 -4.61 20.28
CA PRO A 108 -3.94 -4.24 20.12
C PRO A 108 -4.12 -3.35 18.87
N TYR A 109 -5.16 -3.64 18.10
CA TYR A 109 -5.42 -2.92 16.84
C TYR A 109 -5.64 -1.41 17.06
N ASP A 110 -6.36 -1.02 18.10
CA ASP A 110 -6.65 0.37 18.45
C ASP A 110 -5.63 0.99 19.43
N GLY A 111 -4.56 0.28 19.73
CA GLY A 111 -3.45 0.76 20.56
C GLY A 111 -2.46 1.65 19.80
N ASP A 112 -1.71 2.50 20.50
CA ASP A 112 -0.71 3.38 19.89
C ASP A 112 0.41 2.60 19.20
N ASP A 113 0.86 1.48 19.79
CA ASP A 113 1.87 0.60 19.20
C ASP A 113 1.36 -0.07 17.93
N GLY A 114 0.09 -0.52 17.91
CA GLY A 114 -0.55 -1.07 16.70
C GLY A 114 -0.63 -0.04 15.58
N ARG A 115 -1.02 1.19 15.89
CA ARG A 115 -1.06 2.30 14.93
C ARG A 115 0.33 2.65 14.39
N ALA A 116 1.34 2.71 15.26
CA ALA A 116 2.72 2.99 14.87
C ALA A 116 3.29 1.89 13.96
N TYR A 117 3.02 0.62 14.30
CA TYR A 117 3.42 -0.52 13.47
C TYR A 117 2.77 -0.46 12.08
N ALA A 118 1.46 -0.25 12.01
CA ALA A 118 0.72 -0.10 10.76
C ALA A 118 1.26 1.05 9.90
N ALA A 119 1.53 2.21 10.53
CA ALA A 119 2.11 3.36 9.86
C ALA A 119 3.50 3.07 9.29
N ALA A 120 4.36 2.35 10.03
CA ALA A 120 5.70 1.99 9.58
C ALA A 120 5.67 1.03 8.37
N VAL A 121 4.83 0.00 8.40
CA VAL A 121 4.65 -0.93 7.26
C VAL A 121 4.14 -0.19 6.03
N THR A 122 3.11 0.66 6.20
CA THR A 122 2.54 1.45 5.11
C THR A 122 3.55 2.42 4.54
N SER A 123 4.30 3.12 5.38
CA SER A 123 5.36 4.05 4.99
C SER A 123 6.45 3.35 4.18
N LEU A 124 6.92 2.18 4.64
CA LEU A 124 7.90 1.38 3.92
C LEU A 124 7.39 0.94 2.54
N MET A 125 6.17 0.40 2.47
CA MET A 125 5.58 -0.01 1.19
C MET A 125 5.49 1.14 0.20
N HIS A 126 4.94 2.27 0.64
CA HIS A 126 4.70 3.43 -0.21
C HIS A 126 6.02 4.05 -0.69
N GLY A 127 6.99 4.22 0.22
CA GLY A 127 8.32 4.71 -0.14
C GLY A 127 9.04 3.77 -1.12
N GLN A 128 9.00 2.44 -0.87
CA GLN A 128 9.62 1.45 -1.76
C GLN A 128 8.94 1.44 -3.14
N ALA A 129 7.62 1.54 -3.22
CA ALA A 129 6.89 1.61 -4.47
C ALA A 129 7.31 2.82 -5.32
N PHE A 130 7.42 4.01 -4.73
CA PHE A 130 7.92 5.18 -5.44
C PHE A 130 9.41 5.11 -5.76
N LEU A 131 10.24 4.48 -4.92
CA LEU A 131 11.63 4.22 -5.25
C LEU A 131 11.75 3.33 -6.49
N THR A 132 10.92 2.28 -6.57
CA THR A 132 10.86 1.39 -7.74
C THR A 132 10.37 2.14 -8.96
N SER A 133 9.33 2.97 -8.82
CA SER A 133 8.85 3.85 -9.90
C SER A 133 9.95 4.77 -10.43
N SER A 134 10.78 5.34 -9.56
CA SER A 134 11.89 6.19 -9.96
C SER A 134 13.02 5.41 -10.65
N ARG A 135 13.32 4.18 -10.18
CA ARG A 135 14.28 3.28 -10.84
C ARG A 135 13.80 2.87 -12.23
N ILE A 136 12.52 2.57 -12.40
CA ILE A 136 11.95 2.31 -13.72
C ILE A 136 12.05 3.56 -14.61
N ALA A 137 11.79 4.75 -14.05
CA ALA A 137 11.93 5.99 -14.79
C ALA A 137 13.38 6.25 -15.26
N SER A 138 14.40 5.84 -14.51
CA SER A 138 15.79 5.96 -14.92
C SER A 138 16.14 5.15 -16.18
N GLU A 139 15.40 4.05 -16.43
CA GLU A 139 15.63 3.16 -17.56
C GLU A 139 14.79 3.50 -18.80
N ILE A 140 13.51 3.79 -18.59
CA ILE A 140 12.53 3.94 -19.68
C ILE A 140 11.77 5.27 -19.66
N GLY A 141 12.17 6.22 -18.81
CA GLY A 141 11.59 7.56 -18.73
C GLY A 141 10.37 7.68 -17.79
N THR A 142 10.02 8.92 -17.50
CA THR A 142 8.92 9.28 -16.61
C THR A 142 7.54 9.06 -17.27
N PHE A 143 6.46 9.12 -16.47
CA PHE A 143 5.11 9.22 -17.04
C PHE A 143 4.96 10.55 -17.83
N ARG A 144 4.08 10.53 -18.85
CA ARG A 144 3.98 11.63 -19.83
C ARG A 144 3.69 12.98 -19.18
N MET A 145 2.82 13.03 -18.18
CA MET A 145 2.42 14.25 -17.48
C MET A 145 3.34 14.62 -16.31
N TYR A 146 4.54 14.02 -16.21
CA TYR A 146 5.46 14.29 -15.10
C TYR A 146 6.02 15.72 -15.12
N GLU A 147 6.60 16.15 -16.24
CA GLU A 147 7.28 17.45 -16.30
C GLU A 147 6.40 18.64 -15.89
N PRO A 148 5.13 18.77 -16.35
CA PRO A 148 4.26 19.84 -15.85
C PRO A 148 3.94 19.76 -14.37
N ASN A 149 4.08 18.58 -13.74
CA ASN A 149 3.77 18.33 -12.34
C ASN A 149 5.02 18.15 -11.47
N ARG A 150 6.23 18.22 -12.02
CA ARG A 150 7.49 17.87 -11.35
C ARG A 150 7.65 18.48 -9.95
N ASP A 151 7.48 19.79 -9.83
CA ASP A 151 7.66 20.49 -8.55
C ASP A 151 6.58 20.11 -7.54
N ALA A 152 5.33 20.00 -8.00
CA ALA A 152 4.21 19.55 -7.18
C ALA A 152 4.42 18.10 -6.69
N PHE A 153 4.90 17.23 -7.60
CA PHE A 153 5.20 15.82 -7.31
C PHE A 153 6.30 15.69 -6.26
N LEU A 154 7.46 16.30 -6.49
CA LEU A 154 8.57 16.31 -5.55
C LEU A 154 8.18 16.91 -4.19
N GLY A 155 7.34 17.95 -4.20
CA GLY A 155 6.79 18.54 -2.98
C GLY A 155 5.95 17.53 -2.19
N VAL A 156 5.10 16.74 -2.86
CA VAL A 156 4.28 15.69 -2.19
C VAL A 156 5.16 14.54 -1.67
N ILE A 157 6.16 14.10 -2.42
CA ILE A 157 7.13 13.11 -1.92
C ILE A 157 7.87 13.64 -0.68
N GLY A 158 8.25 14.93 -0.66
CA GLY A 158 8.80 15.59 0.52
C GLY A 158 7.85 15.56 1.71
N MET A 159 6.56 15.82 1.51
CA MET A 159 5.54 15.71 2.55
C MET A 159 5.41 14.28 3.10
N HIS A 160 5.48 13.25 2.27
CA HIS A 160 5.49 11.86 2.72
C HIS A 160 6.72 11.54 3.58
N ARG A 161 7.89 12.01 3.16
CA ARG A 161 9.13 11.89 3.96
C ARG A 161 8.99 12.55 5.34
N GLU A 162 8.43 13.76 5.40
CA GLU A 162 8.18 14.46 6.65
C GLU A 162 7.18 13.69 7.54
N ALA A 163 6.12 13.15 6.97
CA ALA A 163 5.14 12.34 7.69
C ALA A 163 5.76 11.03 8.21
N ALA A 164 6.61 10.37 7.43
CA ALA A 164 7.35 9.18 7.85
C ALA A 164 8.24 9.43 9.08
N ALA A 165 8.85 10.61 9.16
CA ALA A 165 9.65 11.01 10.32
C ALA A 165 8.83 11.22 11.61
N GLN A 166 7.50 11.36 11.49
CA GLN A 166 6.60 11.52 12.63
C GLN A 166 6.03 10.18 13.14
N VAL A 167 6.30 9.07 12.47
CA VAL A 167 5.87 7.75 12.95
C VAL A 167 6.53 7.48 14.30
N PRO A 168 5.77 7.17 15.36
CA PRO A 168 6.34 6.85 16.66
C PRO A 168 7.23 5.61 16.59
N ARG A 169 8.37 5.65 17.32
CA ARG A 169 9.28 4.51 17.37
C ARG A 169 8.76 3.38 18.29
N THR A 170 7.91 3.73 19.25
CA THR A 170 7.35 2.79 20.22
C THR A 170 6.51 1.72 19.48
N GLY A 171 6.67 0.46 19.88
CA GLY A 171 5.92 -0.66 19.27
C GLY A 171 6.40 -1.10 17.88
N VAL A 172 7.36 -0.39 17.27
CA VAL A 172 7.90 -0.72 15.93
C VAL A 172 9.27 -1.39 16.06
N PRO A 173 9.49 -2.58 15.46
CA PRO A 173 10.81 -3.21 15.41
C PRO A 173 11.85 -2.26 14.80
N LYS A 174 13.07 -2.26 15.38
CA LYS A 174 14.13 -1.31 14.98
C LYS A 174 14.41 -1.33 13.48
N GLU A 175 14.54 -2.52 12.90
CA GLU A 175 14.83 -2.70 11.48
C GLU A 175 13.74 -2.11 10.58
N LEU A 176 12.46 -2.35 10.91
CA LEU A 176 11.32 -1.80 10.19
C LEU A 176 11.27 -0.27 10.31
N TYR A 177 11.53 0.26 11.52
CA TYR A 177 11.54 1.70 11.75
C TYR A 177 12.64 2.40 10.95
N GLU A 178 13.85 1.87 10.94
CA GLU A 178 14.98 2.43 10.20
C GLU A 178 14.76 2.33 8.67
N ALA A 179 14.23 1.21 8.20
CA ALA A 179 13.93 1.00 6.80
C ALA A 179 12.85 1.95 6.27
N GLN A 180 11.77 2.17 7.04
CA GLN A 180 10.70 3.09 6.62
C GLN A 180 11.15 4.57 6.58
N LEU A 181 12.15 4.95 7.36
CA LEU A 181 12.76 6.28 7.26
C LEU A 181 13.70 6.36 6.06
N GLY A 182 14.65 5.43 5.96
CA GLY A 182 15.71 5.45 4.95
C GLY A 182 15.17 5.36 3.52
N VAL A 183 14.05 4.64 3.29
CA VAL A 183 13.48 4.50 1.95
C VAL A 183 13.04 5.85 1.37
N TRP A 184 12.54 6.78 2.18
CA TRP A 184 12.09 8.09 1.69
C TRP A 184 13.23 9.02 1.30
N ASP A 185 14.39 8.93 1.97
CA ASP A 185 15.59 9.66 1.56
C ASP A 185 16.04 9.19 0.17
N LEU A 186 16.11 7.87 -0.03
CA LEU A 186 16.45 7.26 -1.32
C LEU A 186 15.43 7.62 -2.41
N THR A 187 14.14 7.59 -2.08
CA THR A 187 13.05 7.90 -3.02
C THR A 187 13.12 9.36 -3.48
N LEU A 188 13.34 10.28 -2.56
CA LEU A 188 13.44 11.70 -2.89
C LEU A 188 14.71 12.01 -3.70
N GLU A 189 15.84 11.41 -3.34
CA GLU A 189 17.09 11.57 -4.06
C GLU A 189 16.99 11.05 -5.50
N SER A 190 16.55 9.79 -5.66
CA SER A 190 16.33 9.17 -6.97
C SER A 190 15.32 9.95 -7.81
N GLY A 191 14.22 10.39 -7.19
CA GLY A 191 13.18 11.15 -7.89
C GLY A 191 13.64 12.54 -8.38
N ARG A 192 14.58 13.19 -7.68
CA ARG A 192 15.21 14.43 -8.17
C ARG A 192 16.08 14.23 -9.40
N GLN A 193 16.71 13.07 -9.48
CA GLN A 193 17.61 12.73 -10.59
C GLN A 193 16.87 12.20 -11.82
N HIS A 194 15.88 11.33 -11.60
CA HIS A 194 15.26 10.53 -12.66
C HIS A 194 13.75 10.78 -12.84
N GLY A 195 13.12 11.48 -11.90
CA GLY A 195 11.66 11.59 -11.86
C GLY A 195 10.98 10.27 -11.46
N TYR A 196 9.71 10.10 -11.85
CA TYR A 196 8.91 8.91 -11.52
C TYR A 196 8.17 8.39 -12.75
N ARG A 197 8.04 7.06 -12.84
CA ARG A 197 7.32 6.39 -13.92
C ARG A 197 5.82 6.39 -13.72
N ASN A 198 5.34 6.53 -12.48
CA ASN A 198 3.94 6.38 -12.10
C ASN A 198 3.48 7.57 -11.26
N ALA A 199 2.34 8.14 -11.59
CA ALA A 199 1.78 9.27 -10.85
C ALA A 199 1.07 8.85 -9.56
N GLN A 200 0.61 7.59 -9.48
CA GLN A 200 -0.01 6.96 -8.30
C GLN A 200 0.60 5.58 -8.13
N ALA A 201 0.97 5.21 -6.90
CA ALA A 201 1.73 4.00 -6.61
C ALA A 201 0.97 2.99 -5.74
N THR A 202 0.30 3.45 -4.68
CA THR A 202 -0.30 2.57 -3.68
C THR A 202 -1.73 2.92 -3.36
N VAL A 203 -2.51 1.90 -3.01
CA VAL A 203 -3.84 2.02 -2.42
C VAL A 203 -4.00 0.97 -1.32
N LEU A 204 -4.86 1.22 -0.35
CA LEU A 204 -5.21 0.23 0.68
C LEU A 204 -6.60 -0.34 0.37
N ALA A 205 -6.64 -1.22 -0.64
CA ALA A 205 -7.88 -1.83 -1.09
C ALA A 205 -8.50 -2.72 0.01
N PRO A 206 -9.84 -2.86 0.05
CA PRO A 206 -10.52 -3.69 1.07
C PRO A 206 -10.14 -5.16 1.04
N THR A 207 -9.72 -5.73 -0.11
CA THR A 207 -9.31 -7.13 -0.30
C THR A 207 -10.34 -8.16 0.17
N GLY A 208 -11.65 -7.85 0.10
CA GLY A 208 -12.71 -8.72 0.60
C GLY A 208 -12.67 -10.12 -0.01
N THR A 209 -12.83 -10.22 -1.34
CA THR A 209 -12.85 -11.49 -2.05
C THR A 209 -11.46 -12.10 -2.20
N ILE A 210 -10.46 -11.31 -2.60
CA ILE A 210 -9.10 -11.83 -2.80
C ILE A 210 -8.42 -12.24 -1.49
N GLY A 211 -8.85 -11.70 -0.35
CA GLY A 211 -8.40 -12.12 0.97
C GLY A 211 -8.61 -13.62 1.22
N PHE A 212 -9.73 -14.19 0.71
CA PHE A 212 -9.96 -15.63 0.79
C PHE A 212 -9.00 -16.44 -0.08
N LEU A 213 -8.68 -15.96 -1.28
CA LEU A 213 -7.70 -16.62 -2.15
C LEU A 213 -6.30 -16.58 -1.54
N MET A 214 -5.96 -15.49 -0.84
CA MET A 214 -4.66 -15.31 -0.20
C MET A 214 -4.56 -15.98 1.18
N ASP A 215 -5.60 -16.66 1.65
CA ASP A 215 -5.67 -17.27 2.99
C ASP A 215 -5.44 -16.24 4.11
N CYS A 216 -6.11 -15.09 4.00
CA CYS A 216 -6.01 -14.02 4.97
C CYS A 216 -7.05 -14.19 6.08
N ASP A 217 -6.62 -14.02 7.34
CA ASP A 217 -7.52 -13.98 8.49
C ASP A 217 -8.31 -12.66 8.58
N THR A 218 -7.66 -11.54 8.19
CA THR A 218 -8.28 -10.21 8.12
C THR A 218 -8.12 -9.59 6.74
N THR A 219 -9.01 -8.66 6.37
CA THR A 219 -9.05 -8.02 5.05
C THR A 219 -8.47 -6.61 5.10
N GLY A 220 -7.70 -6.23 4.08
CA GLY A 220 -7.11 -4.90 3.96
C GLY A 220 -6.43 -4.44 5.24
N VAL A 221 -6.80 -3.26 5.69
CA VAL A 221 -6.33 -2.64 6.95
C VAL A 221 -7.29 -2.85 8.12
N GLU A 222 -8.34 -3.64 7.94
CA GLU A 222 -9.39 -3.81 8.94
C GLU A 222 -8.96 -4.72 10.10
N PRO A 223 -9.53 -4.54 11.31
CA PRO A 223 -9.42 -5.52 12.37
C PRO A 223 -10.26 -6.76 12.05
N ASP A 224 -10.11 -7.83 12.81
CA ASP A 224 -11.00 -8.97 12.69
C ASP A 224 -12.39 -8.64 13.28
N LEU A 225 -13.44 -8.85 12.50
CA LEU A 225 -14.82 -8.66 12.93
C LEU A 225 -15.25 -9.68 13.99
N ALA A 226 -14.74 -10.90 13.88
CA ALA A 226 -14.98 -11.99 14.82
C ALA A 226 -13.94 -13.09 14.62
N LEU A 227 -13.49 -13.71 15.69
CA LEU A 227 -12.50 -14.79 15.66
C LEU A 227 -13.01 -16.05 14.96
N VAL A 228 -14.33 -16.21 14.88
CA VAL A 228 -15.01 -17.26 14.11
C VAL A 228 -16.07 -16.60 13.23
N LYS A 229 -15.92 -16.75 11.94
CA LYS A 229 -16.80 -16.15 10.92
C LYS A 229 -17.48 -17.23 10.10
N TYR A 230 -18.66 -16.92 9.57
CA TYR A 230 -19.38 -17.78 8.66
C TYR A 230 -19.65 -17.04 7.35
N LYS A 231 -19.20 -17.60 6.25
CA LYS A 231 -19.49 -17.06 4.92
C LYS A 231 -20.48 -17.95 4.17
N LYS A 232 -21.60 -17.36 3.76
CA LYS A 232 -22.54 -18.03 2.86
C LYS A 232 -21.99 -18.02 1.44
N LEU A 233 -21.97 -19.19 0.82
CA LEU A 233 -21.47 -19.35 -0.55
C LEU A 233 -22.58 -19.08 -1.57
N VAL A 234 -22.17 -18.62 -2.76
CA VAL A 234 -23.04 -18.55 -3.92
C VAL A 234 -23.40 -20.00 -4.32
N GLY A 235 -24.69 -20.27 -4.49
CA GLY A 235 -25.18 -21.64 -4.74
C GLY A 235 -25.56 -22.45 -3.50
N GLY A 236 -25.44 -21.85 -2.31
CA GLY A 236 -25.81 -22.46 -1.02
C GLY A 236 -24.61 -23.03 -0.26
N GLY A 237 -24.83 -23.34 1.00
CA GLY A 237 -23.77 -23.78 1.91
C GLY A 237 -23.11 -22.62 2.67
N THR A 238 -22.38 -22.98 3.72
CA THR A 238 -21.69 -22.04 4.60
C THR A 238 -20.32 -22.58 4.95
N ILE A 239 -19.28 -21.76 4.81
CA ILE A 239 -17.95 -22.07 5.34
C ILE A 239 -17.73 -21.38 6.67
N LYS A 240 -17.15 -22.12 7.61
CA LYS A 240 -16.66 -21.61 8.88
C LYS A 240 -15.20 -21.19 8.69
N ILE A 241 -14.87 -19.97 9.06
CA ILE A 241 -13.52 -19.41 9.00
C ILE A 241 -13.11 -19.07 10.43
N VAL A 242 -12.01 -19.62 10.88
CA VAL A 242 -11.42 -19.37 12.21
C VAL A 242 -10.13 -18.57 12.01
N ASN A 243 -9.92 -17.56 12.85
CA ASN A 243 -8.68 -16.80 12.81
C ASN A 243 -7.52 -17.65 13.33
N ASN A 244 -6.55 -17.92 12.46
CA ASN A 244 -5.42 -18.80 12.73
C ASN A 244 -4.33 -18.14 13.60
N THR A 245 -4.38 -16.83 13.82
CA THR A 245 -3.39 -16.10 14.64
C THR A 245 -3.68 -16.16 16.15
N VAL A 246 -4.87 -16.61 16.56
CA VAL A 246 -5.29 -16.65 17.97
C VAL A 246 -4.31 -17.42 18.86
N PRO A 247 -3.85 -18.64 18.54
CA PRO A 247 -2.89 -19.35 19.40
C PRO A 247 -1.57 -18.57 19.58
N HIS A 248 -1.06 -17.96 18.50
CA HIS A 248 0.15 -17.14 18.56
C HIS A 248 -0.04 -15.88 19.40
N ALA A 249 -1.19 -15.20 19.26
CA ALA A 249 -1.53 -14.04 20.06
C ALA A 249 -1.57 -14.38 21.57
N LEU A 250 -2.22 -15.48 21.92
CA LEU A 250 -2.28 -15.94 23.31
C LEU A 250 -0.88 -16.24 23.87
N ALA A 251 -0.06 -16.96 23.11
CA ALA A 251 1.31 -17.24 23.53
C ALA A 251 2.14 -15.97 23.73
N ARG A 252 2.02 -14.98 22.84
CA ARG A 252 2.68 -13.66 22.98
C ARG A 252 2.22 -12.88 24.20
N LEU A 253 0.96 -13.03 24.59
CA LEU A 253 0.38 -12.39 25.78
C LEU A 253 0.64 -13.17 27.07
N GLY A 254 1.36 -14.31 27.01
CA GLY A 254 1.70 -15.13 28.18
C GLY A 254 0.60 -16.09 28.63
N TYR A 255 -0.41 -16.34 27.81
CA TYR A 255 -1.42 -17.37 28.06
C TYR A 255 -0.92 -18.72 27.51
N THR A 256 -1.15 -19.79 28.27
CA THR A 256 -0.81 -21.18 27.91
C THR A 256 -2.05 -21.98 27.58
#